data_d400c44795604211463ff9abe545e5fa
#
_entry.id   d400c44795604211463ff9abe545e5fa
#
_cell.length_a   1.000
_cell.length_b   1.000
_cell.length_c   1.000
_cell.angle_alpha   90.00
_cell.angle_beta   90.00
_cell.angle_gamma   90.00
#
_symmetry.space_group_name_H-M   'P 1'
#
loop_
_entity.id
_entity.type
_entity.pdbx_description
1 polymer ?
#
loop_
_entity_poly.entity_id
_entity_poly.type
_entity_poly.pdbx_seq_one_letter_code
_entity_poly.pdbx_strand_id
1 'polypeptide(L)'
;MRFWNNDFLGNAGAVRSTVMALLTVLASPALAQAVAVPDAFASRPAPVSSPQAPATTLAQRLEQALNEPASIESSGGSSEAAAIRLFYYGRGYRPAWTDNARRGELIAAVEASREHGLAPEDFDIAALRKVAARSDDDAQMIVHRELLFSETLARLVRQLRYGKVDPSALYSTWNFSPPPGVQERAQTLDEVLEAASLQSALAALAPQDAAYRGLQQALSRFTALAAKGGWPSVPDGPTLRPGESDARVRALRARLQAEGWLAEEGKAGKAGKADAAGERQGNKLGKASAHGDATRYDKALAEAVQRFQAAHGLRPDAAVGSNTVAALNVSAAERVAQIRVNLERARWVARDMSADRLVVDITSFNAALQLDGAQVWSSKVMVGRPARETPVLLDHVQHLVLNPKWVVPPTILREDVIPGMNRNAAYLQQHNLRIVDRSGQAVAPEQIDWSNAKRGGFPYQVVQESGSRGALGQVKFSLSNGYAIYLHDTPSRALFSKPVRALSSGCVRLEKPRELALLLLDDPQRWTEEALAAAIASARTRTLPVGRHVPVMLLYRTAVADGSAATDHKGAVSFREDIYNQDPPLLAMLDRRSRPRPLSAPLM
;
A
#
# COMPACT_ATOMS: atom_id res chain seq x y z
N MET A 1 -7.19 33.97 25.75
CA MET A 1 -8.65 33.81 25.81
C MET A 1 -8.97 32.35 25.50
N ARG A 2 -9.59 31.75 26.47
CA ARG A 2 -10.24 30.46 26.56
C ARG A 2 -10.42 29.68 25.24
N PHE A 3 -9.75 28.51 25.14
CA PHE A 3 -10.25 27.26 24.53
C PHE A 3 -9.14 26.23 24.65
N TRP A 4 -9.08 25.57 25.76
CA TRP A 4 -8.50 24.23 25.99
C TRP A 4 -9.09 23.75 27.30
N ASN A 5 -10.24 23.11 27.23
CA ASN A 5 -10.71 22.27 28.33
C ASN A 5 -10.18 20.87 28.09
N ASN A 6 -9.29 20.47 28.98
CA ASN A 6 -8.92 19.11 29.25
C ASN A 6 -10.05 18.43 30.00
N ASP A 7 -10.53 17.31 29.48
CA ASP A 7 -11.13 16.26 30.30
C ASP A 7 -10.63 14.90 29.81
N PHE A 8 -9.47 14.52 30.29
CA PHE A 8 -9.03 13.14 30.34
C PHE A 8 -8.05 12.97 31.50
N LEU A 9 -8.62 12.88 32.70
CA LEU A 9 -7.97 12.24 33.86
C LEU A 9 -9.05 11.60 34.72
N GLY A 10 -8.92 10.31 34.88
CA GLY A 10 -9.41 9.63 36.09
C GLY A 10 -10.61 8.72 35.88
N ASN A 11 -10.39 7.44 35.78
CA ASN A 11 -10.82 6.54 36.82
C ASN A 11 -10.23 5.14 36.62
N ALA A 12 -9.18 4.87 37.40
CA ALA A 12 -8.82 3.52 37.77
C ALA A 12 -9.59 3.22 39.06
N GLY A 13 -10.60 2.39 38.99
CA GLY A 13 -11.46 2.02 40.13
C GLY A 13 -11.84 0.55 40.07
N ALA A 14 -11.07 -0.26 40.75
CA ALA A 14 -11.44 -1.47 41.51
C ALA A 14 -12.58 -2.38 40.94
N VAL A 15 -12.18 -3.48 40.35
CA VAL A 15 -13.00 -4.68 40.24
C VAL A 15 -13.01 -5.38 41.60
N ARG A 16 -14.17 -5.40 42.26
CA ARG A 16 -14.46 -6.28 43.40
C ARG A 16 -15.26 -7.49 42.89
N SER A 17 -14.68 -8.64 43.22
CA SER A 17 -15.25 -9.98 43.16
C SER A 17 -16.65 -10.06 43.73
N THR A 18 -17.58 -10.74 43.09
CA THR A 18 -18.82 -11.22 43.70
C THR A 18 -18.99 -12.71 43.46
N VAL A 19 -18.72 -13.41 44.46
CA VAL A 19 -19.19 -14.69 45.02
C VAL A 19 -20.23 -15.46 44.17
N MET A 20 -19.81 -16.67 43.85
CA MET A 20 -20.56 -17.81 43.33
C MET A 20 -21.34 -18.46 44.49
N ALA A 21 -22.64 -18.50 44.41
CA ALA A 21 -23.49 -19.30 45.33
C ALA A 21 -23.75 -20.68 44.74
N LEU A 22 -23.23 -21.70 45.39
CA LEU A 22 -23.50 -23.12 45.15
C LEU A 22 -24.83 -23.46 45.79
N LEU A 23 -25.79 -23.97 45.02
CA LEU A 23 -27.00 -24.67 45.52
C LEU A 23 -26.77 -26.17 45.39
N THR A 24 -26.45 -26.80 46.51
CA THR A 24 -26.45 -28.26 46.69
C THR A 24 -27.88 -28.74 47.00
N VAL A 25 -28.44 -29.57 46.15
CA VAL A 25 -29.67 -30.32 46.43
C VAL A 25 -29.28 -31.71 46.92
N LEU A 26 -29.64 -31.99 48.18
CA LEU A 26 -29.50 -33.28 48.84
C LEU A 26 -30.56 -34.26 48.31
N ALA A 27 -30.13 -35.39 47.77
CA ALA A 27 -30.99 -36.53 47.49
C ALA A 27 -30.87 -37.57 48.62
N SER A 28 -31.96 -37.88 49.27
CA SER A 28 -32.09 -38.97 50.25
C SER A 28 -32.46 -40.31 49.57
N PRO A 29 -31.93 -41.45 50.04
CA PRO A 29 -32.23 -42.73 49.46
C PRO A 29 -33.49 -43.32 50.11
N ALA A 30 -34.48 -43.74 49.31
CA ALA A 30 -35.59 -44.54 49.75
C ALA A 30 -35.37 -46.01 49.40
N LEU A 31 -35.57 -46.86 50.42
CA LEU A 31 -35.44 -48.32 50.38
C LEU A 31 -36.36 -48.99 49.33
N ALA A 32 -35.77 -49.88 48.55
CA ALA A 32 -36.53 -50.84 47.72
C ALA A 32 -36.87 -52.10 48.50
N GLN A 33 -38.16 -52.41 48.66
CA GLN A 33 -38.63 -53.73 49.03
C GLN A 33 -38.94 -54.55 47.78
N ALA A 34 -38.33 -55.70 47.68
CA ALA A 34 -38.57 -56.68 46.64
C ALA A 34 -39.88 -57.44 46.92
N VAL A 35 -40.77 -57.43 45.96
CA VAL A 35 -41.91 -58.37 45.92
C VAL A 35 -41.76 -59.22 44.67
N ALA A 36 -41.64 -60.54 44.88
CA ALA A 36 -41.61 -61.54 43.83
C ALA A 36 -43.05 -61.78 43.29
N VAL A 37 -43.22 -61.84 41.95
CA VAL A 37 -44.41 -62.26 41.25
C VAL A 37 -44.03 -63.22 40.12
N PRO A 38 -44.80 -64.32 39.88
CA PRO A 38 -44.33 -65.48 39.12
C PRO A 38 -44.43 -65.33 37.59
N ASP A 39 -43.61 -66.14 36.92
CA ASP A 39 -43.56 -66.33 35.46
C ASP A 39 -44.94 -66.66 34.87
N ALA A 40 -45.37 -65.85 33.89
CA ALA A 40 -46.40 -66.22 32.94
C ALA A 40 -45.85 -65.93 31.52
N PHE A 41 -45.84 -66.97 30.71
CA PHE A 41 -45.50 -66.98 29.30
C PHE A 41 -46.22 -65.86 28.57
N ALA A 42 -45.45 -64.90 28.03
CA ALA A 42 -45.92 -63.92 27.04
C ALA A 42 -44.97 -63.92 25.84
N SER A 43 -45.51 -64.26 24.70
CA SER A 43 -44.95 -64.25 23.39
C SER A 43 -44.21 -62.89 23.10
N ARG A 44 -42.92 -62.90 22.75
CA ARG A 44 -42.20 -61.73 22.28
C ARG A 44 -42.88 -61.21 21.01
N PRO A 45 -43.31 -59.95 20.94
CA PRO A 45 -43.59 -59.28 19.66
C PRO A 45 -42.32 -59.10 18.90
N ALA A 46 -42.37 -59.29 17.59
CA ALA A 46 -41.26 -59.00 16.68
C ALA A 46 -40.68 -57.55 16.88
N PRO A 47 -39.41 -57.34 16.72
CA PRO A 47 -38.85 -56.00 16.87
C PRO A 47 -39.55 -55.07 15.89
N VAL A 48 -40.25 -54.07 16.41
CA VAL A 48 -40.75 -52.93 15.64
C VAL A 48 -39.51 -52.22 15.14
N SER A 49 -39.28 -52.22 13.84
CA SER A 49 -38.25 -51.44 13.20
C SER A 49 -38.47 -49.99 13.61
N SER A 50 -37.50 -49.43 14.34
CA SER A 50 -37.46 -47.99 14.65
C SER A 50 -37.67 -47.21 13.37
N PRO A 51 -38.51 -46.16 13.36
CA PRO A 51 -38.66 -45.33 12.18
C PRO A 51 -37.26 -44.81 11.78
N GLN A 52 -36.80 -45.15 10.59
CA GLN A 52 -35.60 -44.59 10.02
C GLN A 52 -35.76 -43.07 10.06
N ALA A 53 -34.83 -42.39 10.73
CA ALA A 53 -34.79 -40.95 10.73
C ALA A 53 -34.84 -40.45 9.26
N PRO A 54 -35.63 -39.43 8.95
CA PRO A 54 -35.74 -38.94 7.57
C PRO A 54 -34.35 -38.63 7.02
N ALA A 55 -34.05 -39.09 5.81
CA ALA A 55 -32.76 -38.85 5.17
C ALA A 55 -32.48 -37.34 5.13
N THR A 56 -31.38 -36.92 5.73
CA THR A 56 -30.97 -35.53 5.77
C THR A 56 -30.85 -34.98 4.34
N THR A 57 -31.55 -33.90 4.02
CA THR A 57 -31.52 -33.30 2.69
C THR A 57 -30.13 -32.71 2.39
N LEU A 58 -29.79 -32.53 1.10
CA LEU A 58 -28.52 -31.89 0.71
C LEU A 58 -28.39 -30.50 1.32
N ALA A 59 -29.45 -29.68 1.34
CA ALA A 59 -29.46 -28.36 1.97
C ALA A 59 -29.12 -28.44 3.46
N GLN A 60 -29.72 -29.38 4.21
CA GLN A 60 -29.40 -29.56 5.62
C GLN A 60 -27.95 -30.02 5.85
N ARG A 61 -27.40 -30.87 4.98
CA ARG A 61 -25.98 -31.28 5.05
C ARG A 61 -25.03 -30.11 4.79
N LEU A 62 -25.36 -29.26 3.81
CA LEU A 62 -24.58 -28.09 3.50
C LEU A 62 -24.65 -27.06 4.65
N GLU A 63 -25.85 -26.83 5.21
CA GLU A 63 -26.03 -25.98 6.39
C GLU A 63 -25.23 -26.49 7.59
N GLN A 64 -25.30 -27.76 7.90
CA GLN A 64 -24.53 -28.37 8.97
C GLN A 64 -23.03 -28.20 8.75
N ALA A 65 -22.52 -28.53 7.56
CA ALA A 65 -21.12 -28.42 7.22
C ALA A 65 -20.62 -26.96 7.31
N LEU A 66 -21.41 -25.98 6.89
CA LEU A 66 -21.08 -24.56 6.99
C LEU A 66 -21.05 -24.05 8.44
N ASN A 67 -21.84 -24.65 9.34
CA ASN A 67 -21.90 -24.26 10.74
C ASN A 67 -20.89 -24.98 11.64
N GLU A 68 -20.23 -26.03 11.15
CA GLU A 68 -19.12 -26.66 11.88
C GLU A 68 -17.92 -25.72 12.01
N PRO A 69 -17.40 -25.48 13.24
CA PRO A 69 -16.29 -24.51 13.45
C PRO A 69 -15.01 -24.82 12.67
N ALA A 70 -14.77 -26.09 12.35
CA ALA A 70 -13.56 -26.54 11.66
C ALA A 70 -13.66 -26.51 10.13
N SER A 71 -14.84 -26.32 9.56
CA SER A 71 -15.09 -26.50 8.12
C SER A 71 -14.69 -25.30 7.27
N ILE A 72 -14.64 -24.09 7.85
CA ILE A 72 -14.30 -22.85 7.14
C ILE A 72 -13.30 -22.04 7.98
N GLU A 73 -12.09 -22.54 8.12
CA GLU A 73 -10.96 -21.76 8.58
C GLU A 73 -10.21 -21.21 7.36
N SER A 74 -10.75 -20.16 6.76
CA SER A 74 -10.00 -19.41 5.76
C SER A 74 -8.87 -18.65 6.43
N SER A 75 -7.73 -18.56 5.76
CA SER A 75 -6.54 -17.78 6.16
C SER A 75 -6.79 -16.28 6.28
N GLY A 76 -8.04 -15.83 6.16
CA GLY A 76 -8.50 -14.44 6.26
C GLY A 76 -9.35 -14.14 7.50
N GLY A 77 -9.53 -15.10 8.40
CA GLY A 77 -10.24 -14.89 9.67
C GLY A 77 -11.76 -15.12 9.62
N SER A 78 -12.42 -14.94 10.76
CA SER A 78 -13.84 -15.20 10.99
C SER A 78 -14.81 -14.50 10.03
N SER A 79 -14.40 -13.41 9.39
CA SER A 79 -15.27 -12.59 8.52
C SER A 79 -15.55 -13.19 7.14
N GLU A 80 -14.60 -13.92 6.54
CA GLU A 80 -14.83 -14.60 5.24
C GLU A 80 -15.71 -15.83 5.42
N ALA A 81 -15.45 -16.62 6.46
CA ALA A 81 -16.31 -17.72 6.83
C ALA A 81 -17.76 -17.26 7.08
N ALA A 82 -17.93 -16.13 7.78
CA ALA A 82 -19.24 -15.53 8.01
C ALA A 82 -19.91 -15.05 6.70
N ALA A 83 -19.14 -14.49 5.76
CA ALA A 83 -19.67 -14.08 4.46
C ALA A 83 -20.12 -15.28 3.62
N ILE A 84 -19.37 -16.39 3.63
CA ILE A 84 -19.76 -17.63 2.94
C ILE A 84 -21.05 -18.21 3.56
N ARG A 85 -21.17 -18.23 4.89
CA ARG A 85 -22.40 -18.68 5.56
C ARG A 85 -23.60 -17.83 5.15
N LEU A 86 -23.46 -16.51 5.16
CA LEU A 86 -24.52 -15.58 4.78
C LEU A 86 -24.89 -15.72 3.29
N PHE A 87 -23.92 -15.92 2.42
CA PHE A 87 -24.12 -16.20 1.00
C PHE A 87 -25.00 -17.46 0.80
N TYR A 88 -24.68 -18.57 1.47
CA TYR A 88 -25.52 -19.79 1.39
C TYR A 88 -26.86 -19.64 2.06
N TYR A 89 -26.95 -18.94 3.18
CA TYR A 89 -28.23 -18.64 3.84
C TYR A 89 -29.19 -17.91 2.88
N GLY A 90 -28.69 -16.86 2.18
CA GLY A 90 -29.48 -16.13 1.19
C GLY A 90 -29.96 -16.99 0.01
N ARG A 91 -29.25 -18.06 -0.31
CA ARG A 91 -29.57 -19.03 -1.37
C ARG A 91 -30.45 -20.19 -0.85
N GLY A 92 -30.84 -20.22 0.42
CA GLY A 92 -31.56 -21.35 1.05
C GLY A 92 -30.74 -22.64 1.01
N TYR A 93 -29.43 -22.53 1.17
CA TYR A 93 -28.42 -23.61 1.13
C TYR A 93 -28.47 -24.45 -0.17
N ARG A 94 -28.90 -23.84 -1.28
CA ARG A 94 -28.81 -24.47 -2.60
C ARG A 94 -27.35 -24.47 -3.10
N PRO A 95 -26.89 -25.59 -3.72
CA PRO A 95 -25.56 -25.65 -4.30
C PRO A 95 -25.32 -24.52 -5.31
N ALA A 96 -24.13 -23.91 -5.23
CA ALA A 96 -23.69 -22.80 -6.05
C ALA A 96 -22.78 -23.25 -7.22
N TRP A 97 -22.11 -24.39 -7.06
CA TRP A 97 -21.08 -24.90 -7.97
C TRP A 97 -21.52 -26.13 -8.78
N THR A 98 -22.78 -26.14 -9.23
CA THR A 98 -23.34 -27.23 -10.06
C THR A 98 -22.81 -27.19 -11.48
N ASP A 99 -22.55 -26.00 -12.05
CA ASP A 99 -22.06 -25.81 -13.40
C ASP A 99 -20.53 -26.04 -13.50
N ASN A 100 -20.14 -27.00 -14.36
CA ASN A 100 -18.73 -27.32 -14.61
C ASN A 100 -17.97 -26.17 -15.29
N ALA A 101 -18.63 -25.39 -16.16
CA ALA A 101 -18.02 -24.24 -16.82
C ALA A 101 -17.62 -23.17 -15.78
N ARG A 102 -18.50 -22.88 -14.82
CA ARG A 102 -18.22 -21.95 -13.71
C ARG A 102 -17.05 -22.42 -12.84
N ARG A 103 -16.96 -23.72 -12.57
CA ARG A 103 -15.80 -24.28 -11.86
C ARG A 103 -14.50 -24.06 -12.64
N GLY A 104 -14.56 -24.28 -13.96
CA GLY A 104 -13.44 -24.02 -14.87
C GLY A 104 -13.02 -22.55 -14.89
N GLU A 105 -13.97 -21.62 -14.96
CA GLU A 105 -13.70 -20.18 -14.92
C GLU A 105 -13.02 -19.75 -13.61
N LEU A 106 -13.44 -20.29 -12.46
CA LEU A 106 -12.77 -19.99 -11.18
C LEU A 106 -11.31 -20.49 -11.17
N ILE A 107 -11.07 -21.72 -11.64
CA ILE A 107 -9.70 -22.25 -11.72
C ILE A 107 -8.83 -21.37 -12.62
N ALA A 108 -9.33 -20.97 -13.78
CA ALA A 108 -8.63 -20.08 -14.70
C ALA A 108 -8.34 -18.72 -14.05
N ALA A 109 -9.31 -18.16 -13.30
CA ALA A 109 -9.12 -16.90 -12.58
C ALA A 109 -8.07 -17.00 -11.47
N VAL A 110 -8.01 -18.13 -10.76
CA VAL A 110 -6.95 -18.41 -9.77
C VAL A 110 -5.59 -18.42 -10.47
N GLU A 111 -5.45 -19.07 -11.61
CA GLU A 111 -4.21 -19.11 -12.38
C GLU A 111 -3.81 -17.72 -12.88
N ALA A 112 -4.78 -16.94 -13.37
CA ALA A 112 -4.60 -15.57 -13.85
C ALA A 112 -4.24 -14.58 -12.71
N SER A 113 -4.44 -14.94 -11.44
CA SER A 113 -4.08 -14.09 -10.30
C SER A 113 -2.59 -13.72 -10.26
N ARG A 114 -1.72 -14.47 -10.97
CA ARG A 114 -0.29 -14.12 -11.19
C ARG A 114 -0.11 -12.76 -11.85
N GLU A 115 -1.02 -12.37 -12.73
CA GLU A 115 -1.00 -11.07 -13.41
C GLU A 115 -1.20 -9.90 -12.44
N HIS A 116 -1.77 -10.19 -11.26
CA HIS A 116 -1.94 -9.27 -10.16
C HIS A 116 -0.81 -9.35 -9.10
N GLY A 117 0.27 -10.11 -9.38
CA GLY A 117 1.38 -10.32 -8.44
C GLY A 117 1.05 -11.23 -7.25
N LEU A 118 -0.11 -11.92 -7.31
CA LEU A 118 -0.54 -12.91 -6.32
C LEU A 118 0.06 -14.28 -6.64
N ALA A 119 -0.03 -15.20 -5.70
CA ALA A 119 0.50 -16.55 -5.82
C ALA A 119 -0.65 -17.56 -5.99
N PRO A 120 -0.90 -18.12 -7.20
CA PRO A 120 -1.87 -19.20 -7.39
C PRO A 120 -1.60 -20.41 -6.48
N GLU A 121 -0.36 -20.57 -6.04
CA GLU A 121 0.09 -21.60 -5.12
C GLU A 121 -0.51 -21.47 -3.70
N ASP A 122 -1.17 -20.35 -3.40
CA ASP A 122 -1.97 -20.15 -2.19
C ASP A 122 -3.29 -20.95 -2.23
N PHE A 123 -3.68 -21.39 -3.43
CA PHE A 123 -4.88 -22.17 -3.67
C PHE A 123 -4.47 -23.60 -4.06
N ASP A 124 -5.21 -24.59 -3.59
CA ASP A 124 -4.99 -25.97 -4.00
C ASP A 124 -5.60 -26.24 -5.38
N ILE A 125 -4.92 -25.77 -6.44
CA ILE A 125 -5.37 -25.95 -7.83
C ILE A 125 -5.53 -27.43 -8.18
N ALA A 126 -4.67 -28.31 -7.63
CA ALA A 126 -4.78 -29.74 -7.88
C ALA A 126 -6.05 -30.33 -7.30
N ALA A 127 -6.40 -29.97 -6.08
CA ALA A 127 -7.67 -30.36 -5.46
C ALA A 127 -8.87 -29.77 -6.22
N LEU A 128 -8.83 -28.48 -6.60
CA LEU A 128 -9.87 -27.84 -7.40
C LEU A 128 -10.12 -28.59 -8.72
N ARG A 129 -9.06 -28.89 -9.47
CA ARG A 129 -9.17 -29.65 -10.73
C ARG A 129 -9.69 -31.07 -10.52
N LYS A 130 -9.19 -31.76 -9.49
CA LYS A 130 -9.67 -33.12 -9.13
C LYS A 130 -11.15 -33.13 -8.80
N VAL A 131 -11.62 -32.18 -8.00
CA VAL A 131 -13.02 -32.06 -7.61
C VAL A 131 -13.89 -31.58 -8.77
N ALA A 132 -13.40 -30.66 -9.61
CA ALA A 132 -14.11 -30.19 -10.81
C ALA A 132 -14.36 -31.31 -11.83
N ALA A 133 -13.42 -32.23 -12.00
CA ALA A 133 -13.50 -33.33 -12.95
C ALA A 133 -14.45 -34.46 -12.53
N ARG A 134 -14.91 -34.47 -11.26
CA ARG A 134 -15.84 -35.50 -10.77
C ARG A 134 -17.27 -35.18 -11.17
N SER A 135 -17.97 -36.22 -11.65
CA SER A 135 -19.40 -36.19 -11.99
C SER A 135 -20.26 -36.84 -10.93
N ASP A 136 -19.70 -37.24 -9.78
CA ASP A 136 -20.41 -37.96 -8.74
C ASP A 136 -21.45 -37.06 -8.08
N ASP A 137 -22.68 -37.55 -8.00
CA ASP A 137 -23.79 -36.87 -7.36
C ASP A 137 -23.95 -37.28 -5.86
N ASP A 138 -22.90 -37.86 -5.25
CA ASP A 138 -22.90 -38.14 -3.84
C ASP A 138 -22.98 -36.83 -3.02
N ALA A 139 -23.93 -36.78 -2.08
CA ALA A 139 -24.20 -35.58 -1.30
C ALA A 139 -22.98 -35.07 -0.50
N GLN A 140 -22.10 -35.97 -0.04
CA GLN A 140 -20.90 -35.60 0.68
C GLN A 140 -19.88 -34.93 -0.27
N MET A 141 -19.73 -35.43 -1.49
CA MET A 141 -18.85 -34.85 -2.50
C MET A 141 -19.39 -33.49 -2.98
N ILE A 142 -20.71 -33.34 -3.09
CA ILE A 142 -21.30 -32.03 -3.43
C ILE A 142 -20.97 -31.03 -2.32
N VAL A 143 -21.19 -31.37 -1.04
CA VAL A 143 -20.83 -30.48 0.09
C VAL A 143 -19.34 -30.12 0.07
N HIS A 144 -18.46 -31.09 -0.14
CA HIS A 144 -17.02 -30.82 -0.24
C HIS A 144 -16.69 -29.85 -1.38
N ARG A 145 -17.30 -30.03 -2.54
CA ARG A 145 -17.15 -29.12 -3.70
C ARG A 145 -17.61 -27.70 -3.38
N GLU A 146 -18.80 -27.58 -2.79
CA GLU A 146 -19.37 -26.29 -2.43
C GLU A 146 -18.44 -25.51 -1.48
N LEU A 147 -17.91 -26.15 -0.44
CA LEU A 147 -16.99 -25.53 0.51
C LEU A 147 -15.68 -25.13 -0.17
N LEU A 148 -15.03 -26.03 -0.90
CA LEU A 148 -13.72 -25.79 -1.53
C LEU A 148 -13.78 -24.63 -2.54
N PHE A 149 -14.80 -24.62 -3.41
CA PHE A 149 -14.94 -23.59 -4.44
C PHE A 149 -15.38 -22.24 -3.85
N SER A 150 -16.26 -22.23 -2.85
CA SER A 150 -16.70 -20.99 -2.21
C SER A 150 -15.59 -20.35 -1.35
N GLU A 151 -14.78 -21.13 -0.65
CA GLU A 151 -13.60 -20.62 0.05
C GLU A 151 -12.57 -20.04 -0.94
N THR A 152 -12.38 -20.73 -2.06
CA THR A 152 -11.49 -20.26 -3.14
C THR A 152 -11.98 -18.94 -3.71
N LEU A 153 -13.27 -18.83 -4.02
CA LEU A 153 -13.89 -17.60 -4.53
C LEU A 153 -13.73 -16.46 -3.51
N ALA A 154 -14.13 -16.68 -2.27
CA ALA A 154 -14.08 -15.65 -1.21
C ALA A 154 -12.65 -15.12 -1.00
N ARG A 155 -11.66 -16.02 -0.96
CA ARG A 155 -10.25 -15.67 -0.85
C ARG A 155 -9.75 -14.88 -2.05
N LEU A 156 -10.10 -15.30 -3.27
CA LEU A 156 -9.69 -14.62 -4.49
C LEU A 156 -10.34 -13.23 -4.61
N VAL A 157 -11.63 -13.09 -4.30
CA VAL A 157 -12.35 -11.81 -4.21
C VAL A 157 -11.64 -10.86 -3.25
N ARG A 158 -11.31 -11.34 -2.04
CA ARG A 158 -10.59 -10.54 -1.05
C ARG A 158 -9.22 -10.10 -1.57
N GLN A 159 -8.43 -11.03 -2.11
CA GLN A 159 -7.08 -10.74 -2.55
C GLN A 159 -7.04 -9.76 -3.73
N LEU A 160 -7.97 -9.86 -4.68
CA LEU A 160 -8.04 -8.97 -5.82
C LEU A 160 -8.52 -7.55 -5.43
N ARG A 161 -9.49 -7.46 -4.53
CA ARG A 161 -10.14 -6.18 -4.20
C ARG A 161 -9.45 -5.42 -3.07
N TYR A 162 -8.91 -6.12 -2.06
CA TYR A 162 -8.37 -5.51 -0.84
C TYR A 162 -6.90 -5.84 -0.57
N GLY A 163 -6.33 -6.76 -1.35
CA GLY A 163 -4.99 -7.27 -1.13
C GLY A 163 -4.95 -8.58 -0.33
N LYS A 164 -3.81 -9.25 -0.40
CA LYS A 164 -3.52 -10.48 0.35
C LYS A 164 -3.13 -10.17 1.79
N VAL A 165 -2.36 -9.10 1.98
CA VAL A 165 -1.76 -8.70 3.26
C VAL A 165 -2.62 -7.63 3.92
N ASP A 166 -2.86 -7.78 5.24
CA ASP A 166 -3.46 -6.72 6.03
C ASP A 166 -2.41 -5.60 6.28
N PRO A 167 -2.62 -4.40 5.74
CA PRO A 167 -1.67 -3.31 5.90
C PRO A 167 -1.50 -2.85 7.35
N SER A 168 -2.48 -3.05 8.22
CA SER A 168 -2.38 -2.70 9.64
C SER A 168 -1.31 -3.51 10.39
N ALA A 169 -0.94 -4.68 9.87
CA ALA A 169 0.16 -5.49 10.39
C ALA A 169 1.55 -4.88 10.10
N LEU A 170 1.64 -3.97 9.13
CA LEU A 170 2.89 -3.29 8.74
C LEU A 170 2.92 -1.82 9.17
N TYR A 171 1.78 -1.15 9.15
CA TYR A 171 1.68 0.29 9.39
C TYR A 171 0.78 0.57 10.61
N SER A 172 1.37 0.92 11.75
CA SER A 172 0.63 1.28 12.97
C SER A 172 -0.24 2.54 12.81
N THR A 173 0.02 3.33 11.76
CA THR A 173 -0.73 4.54 11.42
C THR A 173 -1.79 4.31 10.35
N TRP A 174 -2.02 3.05 9.96
CA TRP A 174 -2.96 2.73 8.89
C TRP A 174 -4.39 3.14 9.24
N ASN A 175 -4.98 4.00 8.42
CA ASN A 175 -6.32 4.56 8.66
C ASN A 175 -7.16 4.71 7.38
N PHE A 176 -6.77 4.04 6.30
CA PHE A 176 -7.60 3.94 5.10
C PHE A 176 -8.84 3.10 5.35
N SER A 177 -9.83 3.21 4.44
CA SER A 177 -11.10 2.53 4.58
C SER A 177 -10.93 1.03 4.82
N PRO A 178 -11.49 0.50 5.92
CA PRO A 178 -11.41 -0.93 6.20
C PRO A 178 -12.18 -1.73 5.13
N PRO A 179 -11.85 -3.01 4.94
CA PRO A 179 -12.68 -3.89 4.12
C PRO A 179 -14.14 -3.88 4.58
N PRO A 180 -15.12 -4.08 3.68
CA PRO A 180 -16.53 -3.99 4.02
C PRO A 180 -16.97 -5.09 5.00
N GLY A 181 -18.16 -4.89 5.58
CA GLY A 181 -18.78 -5.84 6.50
C GLY A 181 -19.14 -7.16 5.82
N VAL A 182 -19.55 -8.12 6.64
CA VAL A 182 -19.90 -9.50 6.22
C VAL A 182 -20.98 -9.50 5.15
N GLN A 183 -22.00 -8.65 5.28
CA GLN A 183 -23.13 -8.61 4.35
C GLN A 183 -22.71 -8.17 2.94
N GLU A 184 -21.95 -7.09 2.81
CA GLU A 184 -21.45 -6.60 1.51
C GLU A 184 -20.51 -7.63 0.85
N ARG A 185 -19.71 -8.34 1.66
CA ARG A 185 -18.86 -9.43 1.15
C ARG A 185 -19.69 -10.58 0.62
N ALA A 186 -20.75 -11.02 1.34
CA ALA A 186 -21.64 -12.07 0.88
C ALA A 186 -22.35 -11.68 -0.42
N GLN A 187 -22.83 -10.45 -0.51
CA GLN A 187 -23.41 -9.88 -1.73
C GLN A 187 -22.40 -9.87 -2.89
N THR A 188 -21.15 -9.48 -2.65
CA THR A 188 -20.10 -9.53 -3.69
C THR A 188 -19.86 -10.96 -4.21
N LEU A 189 -19.92 -11.99 -3.34
CA LEU A 189 -19.78 -13.38 -3.79
C LEU A 189 -20.93 -13.78 -4.71
N ASP A 190 -22.15 -13.35 -4.39
CA ASP A 190 -23.34 -13.62 -5.20
C ASP A 190 -23.27 -12.89 -6.56
N GLU A 191 -22.96 -11.59 -6.57
CA GLU A 191 -22.79 -10.80 -7.77
C GLU A 191 -21.73 -11.37 -8.71
N VAL A 192 -20.58 -11.80 -8.19
CA VAL A 192 -19.50 -12.40 -8.98
C VAL A 192 -19.91 -13.76 -9.54
N LEU A 193 -20.59 -14.59 -8.75
CA LEU A 193 -21.02 -15.90 -9.20
C LEU A 193 -22.12 -15.82 -10.27
N GLU A 194 -23.05 -14.88 -10.16
CA GLU A 194 -24.18 -14.72 -11.09
C GLU A 194 -23.82 -13.88 -12.33
N ALA A 195 -22.60 -13.30 -12.38
CA ALA A 195 -22.15 -12.53 -13.55
C ALA A 195 -22.11 -13.36 -14.81
N ALA A 196 -22.29 -12.76 -15.99
CA ALA A 196 -22.22 -13.44 -17.28
C ALA A 196 -20.89 -14.16 -17.51
N SER A 197 -19.79 -13.60 -17.03
CA SER A 197 -18.45 -14.23 -16.96
C SER A 197 -17.88 -14.00 -15.56
N LEU A 198 -17.65 -15.07 -14.83
CA LEU A 198 -17.02 -15.05 -13.51
C LEU A 198 -15.59 -14.51 -13.60
N GLN A 199 -14.84 -14.88 -14.63
CA GLN A 199 -13.47 -14.39 -14.84
C GLN A 199 -13.45 -12.86 -15.03
N SER A 200 -14.35 -12.31 -15.84
CA SER A 200 -14.43 -10.86 -16.06
C SER A 200 -14.87 -10.11 -14.79
N ALA A 201 -15.83 -10.66 -14.05
CA ALA A 201 -16.29 -10.09 -12.80
C ALA A 201 -15.17 -10.06 -11.74
N LEU A 202 -14.39 -11.12 -11.61
CA LEU A 202 -13.23 -11.18 -10.74
C LEU A 202 -12.14 -10.18 -11.16
N ALA A 203 -11.83 -10.09 -12.44
CA ALA A 203 -10.85 -9.12 -12.95
C ALA A 203 -11.27 -7.67 -12.67
N ALA A 204 -12.58 -7.37 -12.71
CA ALA A 204 -13.12 -6.05 -12.41
C ALA A 204 -13.01 -5.63 -10.92
N LEU A 205 -12.77 -6.57 -10.01
CA LEU A 205 -12.57 -6.26 -8.58
C LEU A 205 -11.23 -5.60 -8.29
N ALA A 206 -10.21 -5.87 -9.10
CA ALA A 206 -8.90 -5.22 -8.97
C ALA A 206 -8.98 -3.75 -9.42
N PRO A 207 -8.03 -2.88 -9.01
CA PRO A 207 -7.99 -1.49 -9.45
C PRO A 207 -7.96 -1.39 -10.98
N GLN A 208 -8.81 -0.51 -11.56
CA GLN A 208 -9.00 -0.37 -13.01
C GLN A 208 -8.27 0.85 -13.61
N ASP A 209 -7.47 1.56 -12.81
CA ASP A 209 -6.71 2.72 -13.27
C ASP A 209 -5.53 2.34 -14.18
N ALA A 210 -5.03 3.32 -14.92
CA ALA A 210 -3.94 3.11 -15.88
C ALA A 210 -2.62 2.72 -15.19
N ALA A 211 -2.37 3.19 -13.96
CA ALA A 211 -1.15 2.89 -13.22
C ALA A 211 -1.12 1.42 -12.78
N TYR A 212 -2.24 0.90 -12.28
CA TYR A 212 -2.34 -0.52 -11.92
C TYR A 212 -2.16 -1.43 -13.14
N ARG A 213 -2.86 -1.14 -14.24
CA ARG A 213 -2.71 -1.90 -15.50
C ARG A 213 -1.28 -1.82 -16.05
N GLY A 214 -0.64 -0.66 -15.94
CA GLY A 214 0.76 -0.50 -16.32
C GLY A 214 1.71 -1.36 -15.49
N LEU A 215 1.48 -1.48 -14.18
CA LEU A 215 2.23 -2.40 -13.30
C LEU A 215 2.00 -3.87 -13.66
N GLN A 216 0.77 -4.29 -14.04
CA GLN A 216 0.50 -5.64 -14.51
C GLN A 216 1.27 -5.98 -15.80
N GLN A 217 1.24 -5.08 -16.78
CA GLN A 217 2.01 -5.23 -18.03
C GLN A 217 3.51 -5.31 -17.76
N ALA A 218 4.00 -4.48 -16.84
CA ALA A 218 5.40 -4.53 -16.41
C ALA A 218 5.73 -5.85 -15.70
N LEU A 219 4.85 -6.34 -14.81
CA LEU A 219 5.03 -7.62 -14.13
C LEU A 219 5.22 -8.75 -15.14
N SER A 220 4.35 -8.85 -16.14
CA SER A 220 4.46 -9.85 -17.21
C SER A 220 5.80 -9.73 -17.95
N ARG A 221 6.18 -8.51 -18.36
CA ARG A 221 7.43 -8.24 -19.07
C ARG A 221 8.66 -8.61 -18.24
N PHE A 222 8.74 -8.15 -16.99
CA PHE A 222 9.89 -8.40 -16.11
C PHE A 222 9.97 -9.88 -15.67
N THR A 223 8.84 -10.55 -15.50
CA THR A 223 8.80 -12.01 -15.23
C THR A 223 9.36 -12.78 -16.43
N ALA A 224 8.98 -12.42 -17.66
CA ALA A 224 9.52 -13.05 -18.86
C ALA A 224 11.04 -12.78 -19.04
N LEU A 225 11.51 -11.59 -18.65
CA LEU A 225 12.94 -11.26 -18.64
C LEU A 225 13.69 -12.08 -17.58
N ALA A 226 13.16 -12.16 -16.37
CA ALA A 226 13.77 -12.96 -15.28
C ALA A 226 13.87 -14.45 -15.65
N ALA A 227 12.81 -15.01 -16.28
CA ALA A 227 12.80 -16.41 -16.72
C ALA A 227 13.85 -16.70 -17.82
N LYS A 228 14.27 -15.69 -18.58
CA LYS A 228 15.36 -15.79 -19.57
C LYS A 228 16.76 -15.55 -18.99
N GLY A 229 16.90 -15.43 -17.66
CA GLY A 229 18.16 -15.12 -16.99
C GLY A 229 18.40 -13.64 -16.72
N GLY A 230 17.44 -12.77 -17.00
CA GLY A 230 17.53 -11.32 -16.72
C GLY A 230 18.40 -10.57 -17.74
N TRP A 231 19.21 -9.67 -17.25
CA TRP A 231 20.12 -8.82 -18.01
C TRP A 231 21.55 -8.85 -17.45
N PRO A 232 22.57 -8.49 -18.26
CA PRO A 232 23.95 -8.45 -17.80
C PRO A 232 24.16 -7.33 -16.79
N SER A 233 25.03 -7.58 -15.80
CA SER A 233 25.50 -6.55 -14.88
C SER A 233 26.47 -5.58 -15.54
N VAL A 234 26.42 -4.32 -15.17
CA VAL A 234 27.40 -3.30 -15.53
C VAL A 234 28.52 -3.33 -14.50
N PRO A 235 29.78 -3.61 -14.88
CA PRO A 235 30.89 -3.65 -13.93
C PRO A 235 31.13 -2.31 -13.22
N ASP A 236 31.56 -2.37 -11.97
CA ASP A 236 31.98 -1.19 -11.21
C ASP A 236 33.24 -0.54 -11.81
N GLY A 237 33.42 0.74 -11.50
CA GLY A 237 34.60 1.48 -11.96
C GLY A 237 34.42 3.00 -11.87
N PRO A 238 35.35 3.78 -12.40
CA PRO A 238 35.23 5.22 -12.47
C PRO A 238 33.97 5.67 -13.19
N THR A 239 33.47 6.88 -12.87
CA THR A 239 32.26 7.44 -13.51
C THR A 239 32.47 7.55 -15.02
N LEU A 240 31.60 6.88 -15.81
CA LEU A 240 31.56 7.01 -17.27
C LEU A 240 30.80 8.26 -17.68
N ARG A 241 31.34 8.97 -18.68
CA ARG A 241 30.75 10.21 -19.21
C ARG A 241 30.52 10.11 -20.72
N PRO A 242 29.56 10.85 -21.26
CA PRO A 242 29.37 10.94 -22.72
C PRO A 242 30.67 11.34 -23.45
N GLY A 243 30.96 10.63 -24.55
CA GLY A 243 32.16 10.82 -25.36
C GLY A 243 33.33 9.94 -24.98
N GLU A 244 33.36 9.33 -23.80
CA GLU A 244 34.42 8.41 -23.37
C GLU A 244 34.31 7.05 -24.06
N SER A 245 35.43 6.34 -24.13
CA SER A 245 35.48 4.92 -24.59
C SER A 245 35.95 4.05 -23.44
N ASP A 246 35.15 3.01 -23.10
CA ASP A 246 35.42 2.09 -22.01
C ASP A 246 34.76 0.73 -22.31
N ALA A 247 35.42 -0.36 -21.93
CA ALA A 247 34.93 -1.72 -22.18
C ALA A 247 33.55 -1.96 -21.53
N ARG A 248 33.24 -1.31 -20.39
CA ARG A 248 31.96 -1.39 -19.67
C ARG A 248 30.78 -0.83 -20.48
N VAL A 249 31.03 0.02 -21.49
CA VAL A 249 29.98 0.58 -22.35
C VAL A 249 29.22 -0.52 -23.08
N ARG A 250 29.87 -1.65 -23.43
CA ARG A 250 29.17 -2.80 -24.03
C ARG A 250 28.13 -3.39 -23.10
N ALA A 251 28.48 -3.60 -21.82
CA ALA A 251 27.55 -4.08 -20.81
C ALA A 251 26.42 -3.08 -20.52
N LEU A 252 26.74 -1.79 -20.48
CA LEU A 252 25.77 -0.70 -20.31
C LEU A 252 24.74 -0.69 -21.45
N ARG A 253 25.19 -0.81 -22.73
CA ARG A 253 24.30 -0.92 -23.89
C ARG A 253 23.37 -2.12 -23.77
N ALA A 254 23.95 -3.30 -23.57
CA ALA A 254 23.20 -4.54 -23.44
C ALA A 254 22.16 -4.48 -22.31
N ARG A 255 22.54 -3.89 -21.17
CA ARG A 255 21.65 -3.68 -20.03
C ARG A 255 20.46 -2.78 -20.38
N LEU A 256 20.70 -1.63 -21.01
CA LEU A 256 19.65 -0.69 -21.38
C LEU A 256 18.77 -1.20 -22.53
N GLN A 257 19.35 -1.96 -23.47
CA GLN A 257 18.59 -2.64 -24.54
C GLN A 257 17.66 -3.72 -23.99
N ALA A 258 18.15 -4.54 -23.05
CA ALA A 258 17.33 -5.61 -22.44
C ALA A 258 16.06 -5.09 -21.76
N GLU A 259 16.11 -3.90 -21.16
CA GLU A 259 14.95 -3.26 -20.53
C GLU A 259 14.15 -2.36 -21.50
N GLY A 260 14.69 -2.08 -22.68
CA GLY A 260 14.03 -1.27 -23.71
C GLY A 260 14.33 0.24 -23.65
N TRP A 261 15.30 0.68 -22.84
CA TRP A 261 15.72 2.09 -22.77
C TRP A 261 16.53 2.54 -24.01
N LEU A 262 17.16 1.58 -24.69
CA LEU A 262 17.92 1.79 -25.90
C LEU A 262 17.39 0.84 -27.00
N ALA A 263 17.15 1.36 -28.21
CA ALA A 263 16.69 0.55 -29.32
C ALA A 263 17.77 -0.47 -29.75
N GLU A 264 17.37 -1.66 -30.21
CA GLU A 264 18.30 -2.63 -30.79
C GLU A 264 18.84 -2.07 -32.12
N GLU A 265 20.15 -2.11 -32.28
CA GLU A 265 20.80 -1.77 -33.55
C GLU A 265 20.30 -2.74 -34.63
N GLY A 266 19.62 -2.22 -35.64
CA GLY A 266 19.09 -3.01 -36.77
C GLY A 266 17.57 -3.02 -36.94
N LYS A 267 16.76 -2.63 -35.94
CA LYS A 267 15.29 -2.52 -36.07
C LYS A 267 14.79 -1.11 -36.46
N ALA A 268 15.63 -0.08 -36.43
CA ALA A 268 15.26 1.29 -36.76
C ALA A 268 14.97 1.55 -38.26
N GLY A 269 15.11 0.56 -39.12
CA GLY A 269 15.02 0.70 -40.60
C GLY A 269 13.69 0.39 -41.25
N LYS A 270 12.61 0.01 -40.52
CA LYS A 270 11.34 -0.44 -41.15
C LYS A 270 10.12 0.47 -40.93
N ALA A 271 10.22 1.53 -40.16
CA ALA A 271 9.06 2.41 -39.90
C ALA A 271 9.10 3.77 -40.62
N GLY A 272 9.93 3.96 -41.60
CA GLY A 272 10.05 5.24 -42.32
C GLY A 272 10.32 5.08 -43.80
N LYS A 273 9.43 4.41 -44.55
CA LYS A 273 9.39 4.46 -46.01
C LYS A 273 7.93 4.46 -46.51
N ALA A 274 7.33 5.62 -46.40
CA ALA A 274 6.30 6.05 -47.35
C ALA A 274 6.57 7.53 -47.60
N ASP A 275 6.64 7.89 -48.92
CA ASP A 275 6.73 9.22 -49.48
C ASP A 275 8.10 9.90 -49.54
N ALA A 276 8.84 9.61 -50.60
CA ALA A 276 9.45 10.61 -51.50
C ALA A 276 10.12 9.91 -52.67
N ALA A 277 9.42 9.87 -53.80
CA ALA A 277 10.02 9.67 -55.13
C ALA A 277 10.58 11.01 -55.59
N GLY A 278 11.87 11.08 -55.87
CA GLY A 278 12.51 12.32 -56.40
C GLY A 278 14.03 12.21 -56.43
N GLU A 279 14.52 11.88 -57.62
CA GLU A 279 15.81 12.25 -58.24
C GLU A 279 17.13 11.64 -57.75
N ARG A 280 17.70 10.95 -58.74
CA ARG A 280 19.06 10.41 -58.83
C ARG A 280 20.09 11.54 -58.93
N GLN A 281 21.18 11.45 -58.21
CA GLN A 281 22.53 11.62 -58.83
C GLN A 281 23.57 11.00 -57.93
N GLY A 282 24.46 10.22 -58.52
CA GLY A 282 25.46 9.42 -57.83
C GLY A 282 26.62 10.23 -57.29
N ASN A 283 27.14 9.74 -56.18
CA ASN A 283 28.57 9.79 -55.95
C ASN A 283 29.01 8.55 -55.16
N LYS A 284 29.86 7.74 -55.76
CA LYS A 284 30.62 6.69 -55.11
C LYS A 284 31.69 7.37 -54.25
N LEU A 285 31.64 7.21 -52.92
CA LEU A 285 32.85 7.15 -52.08
C LEU A 285 32.44 6.72 -50.65
N GLY A 286 33.10 5.69 -50.15
CA GLY A 286 33.17 5.40 -48.72
C GLY A 286 32.11 4.41 -48.21
N LYS A 287 32.37 3.11 -48.28
CA LYS A 287 31.87 2.14 -47.30
C LYS A 287 32.42 2.54 -45.95
N ALA A 288 31.75 3.48 -45.26
CA ALA A 288 31.93 3.68 -43.85
C ALA A 288 31.25 2.47 -43.17
N SER A 289 32.02 1.64 -42.49
CA SER A 289 31.58 0.53 -41.70
C SER A 289 30.52 1.02 -40.68
N ALA A 290 29.30 0.51 -40.82
CA ALA A 290 28.18 0.80 -39.93
C ALA A 290 28.26 0.05 -38.57
N HIS A 291 29.51 -0.14 -38.07
CA HIS A 291 29.77 -0.62 -36.72
C HIS A 291 30.46 0.51 -35.98
N GLY A 292 29.68 1.42 -35.40
CA GLY A 292 30.22 2.37 -34.42
C GLY A 292 30.97 1.59 -33.32
N ASP A 293 32.05 2.16 -32.80
CA ASP A 293 32.83 1.57 -31.72
C ASP A 293 31.88 1.22 -30.53
N ALA A 294 31.62 -0.06 -30.34
CA ALA A 294 30.72 -0.57 -29.30
C ALA A 294 31.17 -0.20 -27.87
N THR A 295 32.42 0.30 -27.73
CA THR A 295 32.96 0.78 -26.46
C THR A 295 32.79 2.29 -26.27
N ARG A 296 32.31 3.02 -27.30
CA ARG A 296 32.11 4.46 -27.22
C ARG A 296 30.79 4.84 -26.60
N TYR A 297 30.84 5.72 -25.60
CA TYR A 297 29.64 6.28 -24.95
C TYR A 297 29.08 7.42 -25.83
N ASP A 298 28.29 7.05 -26.85
CA ASP A 298 27.72 7.99 -27.82
C ASP A 298 26.48 8.75 -27.30
N LYS A 299 25.96 9.66 -28.12
CA LYS A 299 24.82 10.51 -27.79
C LYS A 299 23.54 9.69 -27.52
N ALA A 300 23.25 8.66 -28.32
CA ALA A 300 22.04 7.84 -28.16
C ALA A 300 22.05 7.08 -26.83
N LEU A 301 23.20 6.55 -26.44
CA LEU A 301 23.39 5.92 -25.15
C LEU A 301 23.27 6.93 -24.00
N ALA A 302 23.79 8.15 -24.15
CA ALA A 302 23.68 9.21 -23.14
C ALA A 302 22.20 9.59 -22.89
N GLU A 303 21.42 9.76 -23.94
CA GLU A 303 19.98 10.02 -23.84
C GLU A 303 19.22 8.85 -23.18
N ALA A 304 19.58 7.61 -23.50
CA ALA A 304 19.01 6.43 -22.86
C ALA A 304 19.32 6.38 -21.34
N VAL A 305 20.58 6.69 -20.97
CA VAL A 305 20.98 6.77 -19.55
C VAL A 305 20.24 7.89 -18.84
N GLN A 306 20.06 9.06 -19.44
CA GLN A 306 19.29 10.17 -18.83
C GLN A 306 17.83 9.75 -18.56
N ARG A 307 17.18 9.10 -19.53
CA ARG A 307 15.82 8.56 -19.34
C ARG A 307 15.77 7.52 -18.23
N PHE A 308 16.73 6.59 -18.22
CA PHE A 308 16.85 5.60 -17.15
C PHE A 308 17.04 6.28 -15.78
N GLN A 309 17.95 7.23 -15.67
CA GLN A 309 18.21 7.98 -14.42
C GLN A 309 16.94 8.69 -13.93
N ALA A 310 16.23 9.40 -14.81
CA ALA A 310 14.98 10.08 -14.48
C ALA A 310 13.92 9.10 -13.96
N ALA A 311 13.73 7.97 -14.64
CA ALA A 311 12.79 6.93 -14.24
C ALA A 311 13.16 6.26 -12.90
N HIS A 312 14.43 6.28 -12.52
CA HIS A 312 14.92 5.68 -11.26
C HIS A 312 15.18 6.71 -10.14
N GLY A 313 14.67 7.95 -10.29
CA GLY A 313 14.83 8.99 -9.26
C GLY A 313 16.27 9.48 -9.10
N LEU A 314 17.14 9.20 -10.07
CA LEU A 314 18.51 9.66 -10.10
C LEU A 314 18.62 11.02 -10.82
N ARG A 315 19.74 11.71 -10.66
CA ARG A 315 20.03 12.93 -11.44
C ARG A 315 20.23 12.56 -12.92
N PRO A 316 19.45 13.13 -13.86
CA PRO A 316 19.53 12.78 -15.28
C PRO A 316 20.66 13.56 -15.99
N ASP A 317 21.92 13.30 -15.61
CA ASP A 317 23.12 13.98 -16.10
C ASP A 317 23.95 13.13 -17.08
N ALA A 318 23.46 11.93 -17.43
CA ALA A 318 24.14 10.93 -18.23
C ALA A 318 25.49 10.44 -17.64
N ALA A 319 25.84 10.82 -16.42
CA ALA A 319 27.04 10.30 -15.76
C ALA A 319 26.73 8.97 -15.07
N VAL A 320 27.41 7.88 -15.49
CA VAL A 320 27.21 6.55 -14.91
C VAL A 320 28.20 6.37 -13.75
N GLY A 321 27.85 6.93 -12.60
CA GLY A 321 28.56 6.75 -11.33
C GLY A 321 27.97 5.60 -10.51
N SER A 322 28.46 5.39 -9.28
CA SER A 322 28.10 4.28 -8.40
C SER A 322 26.59 4.11 -8.20
N ASN A 323 25.84 5.21 -7.96
CA ASN A 323 24.39 5.14 -7.78
C ASN A 323 23.66 4.68 -9.06
N THR A 324 24.14 5.12 -10.24
CA THR A 324 23.56 4.68 -11.52
C THR A 324 23.88 3.20 -11.78
N VAL A 325 25.12 2.76 -11.49
CA VAL A 325 25.51 1.35 -11.60
C VAL A 325 24.68 0.49 -10.65
N ALA A 326 24.51 0.89 -9.40
CA ALA A 326 23.67 0.18 -8.44
C ALA A 326 22.22 0.00 -8.94
N ALA A 327 21.61 1.06 -9.49
CA ALA A 327 20.25 1.00 -10.05
C ALA A 327 20.16 0.10 -11.31
N LEU A 328 21.18 0.13 -12.18
CA LEU A 328 21.28 -0.73 -13.37
C LEU A 328 21.42 -2.21 -12.98
N ASN A 329 22.12 -2.50 -11.90
CA ASN A 329 22.44 -3.86 -11.45
C ASN A 329 21.37 -4.50 -10.58
N VAL A 330 20.28 -3.81 -10.23
CA VAL A 330 19.10 -4.46 -9.64
C VAL A 330 18.58 -5.50 -10.65
N SER A 331 18.48 -6.76 -10.24
CA SER A 331 18.09 -7.85 -11.12
C SER A 331 16.64 -7.77 -11.58
N ALA A 332 16.31 -8.44 -12.70
CA ALA A 332 14.93 -8.55 -13.17
C ALA A 332 14.00 -9.21 -12.13
N ALA A 333 14.51 -10.19 -11.37
CA ALA A 333 13.75 -10.85 -10.30
C ALA A 333 13.44 -9.89 -9.13
N GLU A 334 14.38 -9.04 -8.72
CA GLU A 334 14.15 -8.00 -7.70
C GLU A 334 13.14 -6.95 -8.21
N ARG A 335 13.17 -6.60 -9.50
CA ARG A 335 12.13 -5.72 -10.10
C ARG A 335 10.76 -6.38 -10.11
N VAL A 336 10.65 -7.68 -10.39
CA VAL A 336 9.40 -8.45 -10.24
C VAL A 336 8.89 -8.35 -8.80
N ALA A 337 9.73 -8.57 -7.81
CA ALA A 337 9.38 -8.45 -6.40
C ALA A 337 8.89 -7.03 -6.06
N GLN A 338 9.59 -6.00 -6.52
CA GLN A 338 9.23 -4.60 -6.33
C GLN A 338 7.89 -4.24 -6.99
N ILE A 339 7.59 -4.76 -8.19
CA ILE A 339 6.30 -4.58 -8.84
C ILE A 339 5.18 -5.27 -8.05
N ARG A 340 5.40 -6.50 -7.56
CA ARG A 340 4.42 -7.26 -6.77
C ARG A 340 4.00 -6.53 -5.50
N VAL A 341 4.94 -5.98 -4.74
CA VAL A 341 4.61 -5.22 -3.53
C VAL A 341 3.85 -3.93 -3.83
N ASN A 342 4.10 -3.30 -4.99
CA ASN A 342 3.37 -2.09 -5.38
C ASN A 342 1.99 -2.37 -5.96
N LEU A 343 1.76 -3.51 -6.62
CA LEU A 343 0.41 -3.98 -6.95
C LEU A 343 -0.40 -4.25 -5.69
N GLU A 344 0.22 -4.81 -4.64
CA GLU A 344 -0.43 -5.02 -3.35
C GLU A 344 -0.82 -3.68 -2.70
N ARG A 345 0.11 -2.73 -2.59
CA ARG A 345 -0.14 -1.38 -2.05
C ARG A 345 -1.24 -0.64 -2.81
N ALA A 346 -1.30 -0.80 -4.13
CA ALA A 346 -2.34 -0.17 -4.94
C ALA A 346 -3.74 -0.69 -4.58
N ARG A 347 -3.90 -1.99 -4.33
CA ARG A 347 -5.18 -2.58 -3.88
C ARG A 347 -5.65 -2.03 -2.54
N TRP A 348 -4.73 -1.80 -1.61
CA TRP A 348 -5.07 -1.29 -0.28
C TRP A 348 -5.76 0.07 -0.29
N VAL A 349 -5.34 0.96 -1.22
CA VAL A 349 -5.80 2.36 -1.26
C VAL A 349 -6.80 2.65 -2.37
N ALA A 350 -7.10 1.67 -3.22
CA ALA A 350 -7.92 1.87 -4.42
C ALA A 350 -9.32 2.44 -4.12
N ARG A 351 -9.92 2.06 -3.00
CA ARG A 351 -11.27 2.50 -2.58
C ARG A 351 -11.30 3.95 -2.11
N ASP A 352 -10.16 4.47 -1.67
CA ASP A 352 -10.03 5.84 -1.17
C ASP A 352 -9.52 6.82 -2.24
N MET A 353 -9.24 6.32 -3.47
CA MET A 353 -8.74 7.12 -4.58
C MET A 353 -9.90 7.89 -5.24
N SER A 354 -10.16 9.12 -4.78
CA SER A 354 -11.12 10.03 -5.40
C SER A 354 -10.53 10.78 -6.61
N ALA A 355 -11.37 11.38 -7.45
CA ALA A 355 -10.95 12.24 -8.56
C ALA A 355 -10.18 13.47 -8.04
N ASP A 356 -10.70 14.09 -6.99
CA ASP A 356 -10.06 15.19 -6.27
C ASP A 356 -9.23 14.62 -5.12
N ARG A 357 -7.92 14.87 -5.13
CA ARG A 357 -7.00 14.40 -4.09
C ARG A 357 -5.65 15.09 -4.13
N LEU A 358 -5.03 15.24 -2.97
CA LEU A 358 -3.63 15.62 -2.82
C LEU A 358 -2.82 14.37 -2.45
N VAL A 359 -1.96 13.92 -3.34
CA VAL A 359 -1.07 12.78 -3.10
C VAL A 359 0.34 13.28 -2.79
N VAL A 360 0.90 12.86 -1.67
CA VAL A 360 2.34 12.94 -1.38
C VAL A 360 2.92 11.56 -1.60
N ASP A 361 3.75 11.43 -2.62
CA ASP A 361 4.51 10.22 -2.90
C ASP A 361 5.87 10.30 -2.19
N ILE A 362 5.99 9.54 -1.11
CA ILE A 362 7.12 9.60 -0.19
C ILE A 362 8.42 9.22 -0.88
N THR A 363 8.41 8.19 -1.71
CA THR A 363 9.62 7.64 -2.34
C THR A 363 10.10 8.45 -3.53
N SER A 364 9.21 9.13 -4.24
CA SER A 364 9.55 10.02 -5.35
C SER A 364 9.88 11.44 -4.87
N PHE A 365 9.62 11.74 -3.60
CA PHE A 365 9.76 13.08 -3.03
C PHE A 365 8.95 14.15 -3.77
N ASN A 366 7.75 13.81 -4.22
CA ASN A 366 6.86 14.71 -4.93
C ASN A 366 5.46 14.70 -4.31
N ALA A 367 4.76 15.83 -4.47
CA ALA A 367 3.33 15.93 -4.19
C ALA A 367 2.61 16.44 -5.43
N ALA A 368 1.37 16.01 -5.63
CA ALA A 368 0.52 16.44 -6.72
C ALA A 368 -0.93 16.60 -6.23
N LEU A 369 -1.57 17.70 -6.63
CA LEU A 369 -3.01 17.92 -6.45
C LEU A 369 -3.70 17.60 -7.77
N GLN A 370 -4.69 16.72 -7.70
CA GLN A 370 -5.63 16.46 -8.78
C GLN A 370 -6.99 17.05 -8.44
N LEU A 371 -7.60 17.69 -9.41
CA LEU A 371 -8.99 18.16 -9.36
C LEU A 371 -9.69 17.71 -10.64
N ASP A 372 -10.89 17.19 -10.52
CA ASP A 372 -11.66 16.61 -11.63
C ASP A 372 -10.86 15.55 -12.41
N GLY A 373 -9.99 14.81 -11.71
CA GLY A 373 -9.12 13.79 -12.30
C GLY A 373 -7.89 14.33 -13.04
N ALA A 374 -7.74 15.65 -13.20
CA ALA A 374 -6.58 16.28 -13.83
C ALA A 374 -5.57 16.80 -12.79
N GLN A 375 -4.26 16.66 -13.08
CA GLN A 375 -3.24 17.25 -12.22
C GLN A 375 -3.15 18.77 -12.45
N VAL A 376 -3.56 19.53 -11.45
CA VAL A 376 -3.55 21.02 -11.48
C VAL A 376 -2.33 21.62 -10.81
N TRP A 377 -1.63 20.86 -9.95
CA TRP A 377 -0.43 21.32 -9.25
C TRP A 377 0.50 20.17 -8.93
N SER A 378 1.80 20.47 -8.89
CA SER A 378 2.83 19.56 -8.38
C SER A 378 4.00 20.31 -7.75
N SER A 379 4.64 19.65 -6.78
CA SER A 379 5.75 20.23 -6.03
C SER A 379 6.72 19.14 -5.59
N LYS A 380 8.01 19.48 -5.53
CA LYS A 380 8.95 18.66 -4.79
C LYS A 380 8.64 18.75 -3.30
N VAL A 381 8.88 17.63 -2.58
CA VAL A 381 8.75 17.60 -1.14
C VAL A 381 10.01 17.06 -0.47
N MET A 382 10.17 17.40 0.83
CA MET A 382 11.08 16.69 1.73
C MET A 382 10.22 15.91 2.71
N VAL A 383 10.57 14.66 2.92
CA VAL A 383 9.89 13.73 3.82
C VAL A 383 10.78 13.34 4.99
N GLY A 384 10.28 12.55 5.91
CA GLY A 384 11.02 12.06 7.07
C GLY A 384 12.28 11.30 6.69
N ARG A 385 13.32 11.42 7.51
CA ARG A 385 14.52 10.56 7.44
C ARG A 385 14.17 9.13 7.90
N PRO A 386 14.96 8.09 7.55
CA PRO A 386 14.66 6.71 7.94
C PRO A 386 14.44 6.49 9.44
N ALA A 387 15.14 7.24 10.30
CA ALA A 387 14.95 7.16 11.76
C ALA A 387 13.66 7.87 12.25
N ARG A 388 12.98 8.64 11.40
CA ARG A 388 11.74 9.38 11.69
C ARG A 388 10.91 9.49 10.43
N GLU A 389 10.31 8.38 10.05
CA GLU A 389 9.60 8.23 8.79
C GLU A 389 8.39 9.15 8.67
N THR A 390 8.07 9.57 7.46
CA THR A 390 6.73 10.07 7.14
C THR A 390 5.81 8.86 7.03
N PRO A 391 4.72 8.78 7.82
CA PRO A 391 3.84 7.63 7.81
C PRO A 391 2.98 7.57 6.54
N VAL A 392 2.58 6.35 6.17
CA VAL A 392 1.50 6.13 5.21
C VAL A 392 0.18 6.40 5.93
N LEU A 393 -0.62 7.36 5.43
CA LEU A 393 -1.92 7.68 6.01
C LEU A 393 -2.84 8.41 5.02
N LEU A 394 -4.13 8.37 5.30
CA LEU A 394 -5.18 9.17 4.67
C LEU A 394 -5.61 10.27 5.64
N ASP A 395 -5.76 11.50 5.15
CA ASP A 395 -6.12 12.65 5.97
C ASP A 395 -6.84 13.72 5.13
N HIS A 396 -7.05 14.89 5.69
CA HIS A 396 -7.52 16.08 4.99
C HIS A 396 -6.94 17.35 5.63
N VAL A 397 -6.83 18.44 4.85
CA VAL A 397 -6.42 19.73 5.38
C VAL A 397 -7.59 20.36 6.13
N GLN A 398 -7.43 20.59 7.43
CA GLN A 398 -8.43 21.28 8.26
C GLN A 398 -8.41 22.79 8.06
N HIS A 399 -7.21 23.36 8.09
CA HIS A 399 -7.00 24.80 7.95
C HIS A 399 -5.56 25.11 7.55
N LEU A 400 -5.37 26.30 7.01
CA LEU A 400 -4.04 26.86 6.75
C LEU A 400 -3.66 27.80 7.90
N VAL A 401 -2.37 27.85 8.21
CA VAL A 401 -1.81 28.85 9.14
C VAL A 401 -0.73 29.64 8.41
N LEU A 402 -0.96 30.94 8.26
CA LEU A 402 0.04 31.87 7.79
C LEU A 402 0.93 32.33 8.95
N ASN A 403 2.21 32.49 8.70
CA ASN A 403 3.23 32.83 9.71
C ASN A 403 3.10 31.95 10.96
N PRO A 404 3.20 30.62 10.81
CA PRO A 404 2.98 29.70 11.92
C PRO A 404 4.09 29.81 12.97
N LYS A 405 3.71 29.80 14.24
CA LYS A 405 4.64 29.50 15.33
C LYS A 405 4.83 27.99 15.39
N TRP A 406 6.03 27.56 15.66
CA TRP A 406 6.32 26.15 15.80
C TRP A 406 6.44 25.76 17.29
N VAL A 407 5.52 24.95 17.75
CA VAL A 407 5.64 24.25 19.02
C VAL A 407 6.40 22.97 18.77
N VAL A 408 7.55 22.80 19.42
CA VAL A 408 8.43 21.63 19.23
C VAL A 408 7.70 20.37 19.70
N PRO A 409 7.51 19.36 18.82
CA PRO A 409 6.88 18.10 19.20
C PRO A 409 7.67 17.35 20.29
N PRO A 410 7.00 16.55 21.15
CA PRO A 410 7.65 15.83 22.25
C PRO A 410 8.82 14.95 21.81
N THR A 411 8.74 14.32 20.64
CA THR A 411 9.83 13.50 20.09
C THR A 411 11.08 14.34 19.79
N ILE A 412 10.91 15.49 19.11
CA ILE A 412 12.02 16.40 18.79
C ILE A 412 12.57 17.03 20.08
N LEU A 413 11.70 17.40 21.02
CA LEU A 413 12.13 17.88 22.32
C LEU A 413 13.06 16.87 23.02
N ARG A 414 12.63 15.62 23.13
CA ARG A 414 13.35 14.56 23.83
C ARG A 414 14.63 14.11 23.11
N GLU A 415 14.61 14.08 21.79
CA GLU A 415 15.70 13.48 21.00
C GLU A 415 16.70 14.50 20.44
N ASP A 416 16.27 15.76 20.26
CA ASP A 416 17.13 16.80 19.67
C ASP A 416 17.40 17.95 20.66
N VAL A 417 16.35 18.56 21.25
CA VAL A 417 16.50 19.78 22.06
C VAL A 417 17.17 19.50 23.40
N ILE A 418 16.65 18.54 24.18
CA ILE A 418 17.24 18.22 25.50
C ILE A 418 18.69 17.75 25.38
N PRO A 419 19.04 16.81 24.48
CA PRO A 419 20.44 16.47 24.24
C PRO A 419 21.28 17.61 23.68
N GLY A 420 20.68 18.50 22.90
CA GLY A 420 21.31 19.70 22.38
C GLY A 420 21.73 20.66 23.49
N MET A 421 20.83 20.93 24.41
CA MET A 421 21.08 21.77 25.59
C MET A 421 22.13 21.18 26.52
N ASN A 422 22.13 19.86 26.72
CA ASN A 422 23.14 19.19 27.54
C ASN A 422 24.56 19.28 26.96
N ARG A 423 24.67 19.49 25.63
CA ARG A 423 25.98 19.66 24.96
C ARG A 423 26.39 21.10 24.77
N ASN A 424 25.42 21.99 24.62
CA ASN A 424 25.68 23.39 24.30
C ASN A 424 24.58 24.29 24.84
N ALA A 425 24.91 25.10 25.85
CA ALA A 425 23.96 26.04 26.48
C ALA A 425 23.38 27.08 25.51
N ALA A 426 24.09 27.39 24.40
CA ALA A 426 23.60 28.29 23.37
C ALA A 426 22.65 27.63 22.33
N TYR A 427 22.31 26.35 22.49
CA TYR A 427 21.51 25.60 21.53
C TYR A 427 20.16 26.27 21.21
N LEU A 428 19.41 26.71 22.21
CA LEU A 428 18.14 27.39 22.00
C LEU A 428 18.31 28.69 21.21
N GLN A 429 19.31 29.49 21.57
CA GLN A 429 19.60 30.74 20.86
C GLN A 429 19.99 30.49 19.40
N GLN A 430 20.85 29.51 19.15
CA GLN A 430 21.29 29.15 17.78
C GLN A 430 20.13 28.71 16.89
N HIS A 431 19.10 28.07 17.48
CA HIS A 431 17.93 27.58 16.78
C HIS A 431 16.71 28.52 16.88
N ASN A 432 16.85 29.74 17.43
CA ASN A 432 15.75 30.68 17.70
C ASN A 432 14.60 30.06 18.48
N LEU A 433 14.92 29.21 19.46
CA LEU A 433 13.96 28.56 20.33
C LEU A 433 13.84 29.31 21.65
N ARG A 434 12.66 29.37 22.21
CA ARG A 434 12.40 29.85 23.55
C ARG A 434 11.52 28.87 24.31
N ILE A 435 11.60 28.92 25.64
CA ILE A 435 10.80 28.08 26.52
C ILE A 435 9.67 28.94 27.06
N VAL A 436 8.48 28.35 27.10
CA VAL A 436 7.30 28.98 27.71
C VAL A 436 6.63 28.01 28.68
N ASP A 437 6.06 28.54 29.73
CA ASP A 437 5.22 27.79 30.63
C ASP A 437 3.79 27.59 30.04
N ARG A 438 2.91 26.98 30.82
CA ARG A 438 1.52 26.75 30.43
C ARG A 438 0.71 28.02 30.23
N SER A 439 1.13 29.15 30.83
CA SER A 439 0.51 30.46 30.64
C SER A 439 1.04 31.21 29.44
N GLY A 440 2.10 30.70 28.80
CA GLY A 440 2.77 31.33 27.65
C GLY A 440 3.88 32.31 28.06
N GLN A 441 4.21 32.40 29.35
CA GLN A 441 5.29 33.25 29.83
C GLN A 441 6.65 32.61 29.54
N ALA A 442 7.64 33.46 29.22
CA ALA A 442 9.00 32.99 28.96
C ALA A 442 9.67 32.46 30.24
N VAL A 443 10.32 31.30 30.11
CA VAL A 443 11.11 30.66 31.16
C VAL A 443 12.58 30.70 30.77
N ALA A 444 13.44 31.16 31.68
CA ALA A 444 14.87 31.21 31.44
C ALA A 444 15.45 29.79 31.36
N PRO A 445 16.30 29.47 30.36
CA PRO A 445 16.88 28.12 30.24
C PRO A 445 17.68 27.64 31.44
N GLU A 446 18.24 28.59 32.22
CA GLU A 446 19.03 28.37 33.42
C GLU A 446 18.19 27.84 34.60
N GLN A 447 16.86 28.03 34.55
CA GLN A 447 15.93 27.54 35.57
C GLN A 447 15.58 26.06 35.38
N ILE A 448 16.07 25.43 34.29
CA ILE A 448 15.70 24.07 33.91
C ILE A 448 16.88 23.12 34.15
N ASP A 449 16.62 22.06 34.90
CA ASP A 449 17.56 20.95 35.01
C ASP A 449 17.48 20.07 33.75
N TRP A 450 18.29 20.42 32.77
CA TRP A 450 18.35 19.70 31.46
C TRP A 450 18.85 18.27 31.62
N SER A 451 19.62 17.94 32.65
CA SER A 451 20.14 16.61 32.91
C SER A 451 19.02 15.63 33.27
N ASN A 452 18.00 16.11 33.97
CA ASN A 452 16.83 15.34 34.40
C ASN A 452 15.58 15.55 33.52
N ALA A 453 15.58 16.54 32.64
CA ALA A 453 14.44 16.91 31.80
C ALA A 453 13.88 15.73 30.98
N LYS A 454 14.73 14.76 30.62
CA LYS A 454 14.32 13.54 29.87
C LYS A 454 13.60 12.51 30.77
N ARG A 455 13.89 12.47 32.07
CA ARG A 455 13.39 11.46 33.03
C ARG A 455 12.19 11.94 33.81
N GLY A 456 12.22 13.20 34.25
CA GLY A 456 11.26 13.78 35.21
C GLY A 456 10.03 14.43 34.59
N GLY A 457 9.88 14.36 33.25
CA GLY A 457 8.90 15.14 32.53
C GLY A 457 9.37 16.58 32.27
N PHE A 458 8.83 17.20 31.22
CA PHE A 458 9.16 18.57 30.85
C PHE A 458 7.85 19.39 30.85
N PRO A 459 7.55 20.16 31.90
CA PRO A 459 6.26 20.82 32.07
C PRO A 459 6.10 22.08 31.19
N TYR A 460 7.09 22.38 30.37
CA TYR A 460 7.17 23.57 29.54
C TYR A 460 6.96 23.22 28.06
N GLN A 461 6.75 24.25 27.26
CA GLN A 461 6.79 24.12 25.80
C GLN A 461 8.04 24.81 25.26
N VAL A 462 8.68 24.22 24.27
CA VAL A 462 9.71 24.87 23.46
C VAL A 462 9.05 25.37 22.20
N VAL A 463 9.16 26.65 21.93
CA VAL A 463 8.49 27.30 20.80
C VAL A 463 9.49 28.09 19.95
N GLN A 464 9.21 28.17 18.66
CA GLN A 464 9.90 29.04 17.72
C GLN A 464 8.89 30.03 17.14
N GLU A 465 9.23 31.30 17.18
CA GLU A 465 8.39 32.33 16.58
C GLU A 465 8.38 32.23 15.05
N SER A 466 7.32 32.73 14.46
CA SER A 466 7.20 32.87 13.01
C SER A 466 8.31 33.81 12.46
N GLY A 467 8.69 33.62 11.21
CA GLY A 467 9.65 34.49 10.55
C GLY A 467 10.43 33.79 9.44
N SER A 468 11.32 34.55 8.79
CA SER A 468 12.08 34.06 7.63
C SER A 468 13.02 32.87 7.94
N ARG A 469 13.36 32.68 9.22
CA ARG A 469 14.17 31.56 9.73
C ARG A 469 13.35 30.51 10.47
N GLY A 470 12.01 30.67 10.54
CA GLY A 470 11.11 29.72 11.18
C GLY A 470 11.13 28.36 10.50
N ALA A 471 11.25 27.27 11.26
CA ALA A 471 11.33 25.90 10.74
C ALA A 471 10.14 25.52 9.84
N LEU A 472 8.96 26.08 10.12
CA LEU A 472 7.73 25.85 9.35
C LEU A 472 7.56 26.79 8.14
N GLY A 473 8.52 27.70 7.92
CA GLY A 473 8.37 28.70 6.87
C GLY A 473 7.17 29.63 7.08
N GLN A 474 6.48 29.99 6.01
CA GLN A 474 5.43 31.01 6.01
C GLN A 474 4.01 30.43 5.98
N VAL A 475 3.84 29.16 5.58
CA VAL A 475 2.54 28.50 5.44
C VAL A 475 2.61 27.09 6.02
N LYS A 476 1.62 26.76 6.85
CA LYS A 476 1.39 25.40 7.37
C LYS A 476 -0.01 24.96 6.98
N PHE A 477 -0.14 23.74 6.52
CA PHE A 477 -1.38 23.02 6.25
C PHE A 477 -1.60 22.03 7.38
N SER A 478 -2.52 22.35 8.27
CA SER A 478 -2.84 21.49 9.43
C SER A 478 -3.73 20.34 8.97
N LEU A 479 -3.34 19.13 9.32
CA LEU A 479 -4.09 17.91 9.07
C LEU A 479 -4.85 17.49 10.32
N SER A 480 -5.79 16.52 10.18
CA SER A 480 -6.65 16.10 11.28
C SER A 480 -6.05 15.00 12.17
N ASN A 481 -4.93 14.40 11.76
CA ASN A 481 -4.35 13.24 12.45
C ASN A 481 -3.78 13.54 13.84
N GLY A 482 -3.75 12.49 14.70
CA GLY A 482 -3.15 12.55 16.04
C GLY A 482 -1.62 12.38 16.07
N TYR A 483 -0.96 12.19 14.92
CA TYR A 483 0.48 11.90 14.83
C TYR A 483 1.35 13.16 14.74
N ALA A 484 0.74 14.34 14.77
CA ALA A 484 1.40 15.64 14.58
C ALA A 484 2.13 15.75 13.21
N ILE A 485 1.61 15.07 12.19
CA ILE A 485 2.07 15.18 10.81
C ILE A 485 1.28 16.28 10.10
N TYR A 486 1.97 17.14 9.40
CA TYR A 486 1.39 18.24 8.62
C TYR A 486 2.27 18.56 7.42
N LEU A 487 1.71 19.32 6.45
CA LEU A 487 2.49 19.86 5.35
C LEU A 487 2.85 21.31 5.66
N HIS A 488 4.05 21.76 5.26
CA HIS A 488 4.48 23.12 5.55
C HIS A 488 5.56 23.64 4.61
N ASP A 489 5.74 24.92 4.62
CA ASP A 489 6.86 25.64 3.99
C ASP A 489 8.17 25.39 4.74
N THR A 490 9.29 25.87 4.17
CA THR A 490 10.62 25.77 4.79
C THR A 490 11.56 26.87 4.29
N PRO A 491 12.41 27.45 5.17
CA PRO A 491 13.47 28.34 4.72
C PRO A 491 14.61 27.61 4.00
N SER A 492 14.73 26.29 4.15
CA SER A 492 15.83 25.48 3.60
C SER A 492 15.59 25.13 2.11
N ARG A 493 15.30 26.14 1.29
CA ARG A 493 14.92 26.00 -0.13
C ARG A 493 15.96 25.27 -0.98
N ALA A 494 17.26 25.50 -0.73
CA ALA A 494 18.35 24.87 -1.46
C ALA A 494 18.35 23.34 -1.38
N LEU A 495 17.74 22.76 -0.34
CA LEU A 495 17.67 21.30 -0.17
C LEU A 495 16.74 20.61 -1.19
N PHE A 496 15.83 21.34 -1.85
CA PHE A 496 15.00 20.78 -2.93
C PHE A 496 15.77 20.42 -4.20
N SER A 497 17.01 20.92 -4.34
CA SER A 497 17.91 20.52 -5.43
C SER A 497 18.53 19.14 -5.23
N LYS A 498 18.48 18.59 -4.00
CA LYS A 498 19.00 17.25 -3.72
C LYS A 498 18.11 16.17 -4.34
N PRO A 499 18.69 15.10 -4.91
CA PRO A 499 17.90 13.97 -5.42
C PRO A 499 17.19 13.21 -4.29
N VAL A 500 17.87 12.93 -3.18
CA VAL A 500 17.28 12.29 -1.99
C VAL A 500 16.88 13.38 -1.00
N ARG A 501 15.60 13.42 -0.69
CA ARG A 501 15.01 14.45 0.18
C ARG A 501 14.33 13.89 1.43
N ALA A 502 14.80 12.76 1.92
CA ALA A 502 14.42 12.17 3.22
C ALA A 502 15.16 12.88 4.36
N LEU A 503 14.75 14.11 4.71
CA LEU A 503 15.53 15.07 5.51
C LEU A 503 14.75 15.65 6.70
N SER A 504 13.44 15.43 6.81
CA SER A 504 12.60 15.97 7.89
C SER A 504 12.55 15.02 9.11
N SER A 505 11.79 15.42 10.11
CA SER A 505 11.46 14.58 11.28
C SER A 505 10.04 14.01 11.18
N GLY A 506 9.57 13.70 9.96
CA GLY A 506 8.28 13.08 9.66
C GLY A 506 7.31 13.99 8.90
N CYS A 507 7.25 15.28 9.19
CA CYS A 507 6.41 16.23 8.44
C CYS A 507 6.87 16.43 7.00
N VAL A 508 5.97 16.87 6.13
CA VAL A 508 6.22 17.07 4.71
C VAL A 508 6.48 18.54 4.42
N ARG A 509 7.70 18.86 3.91
CA ARG A 509 8.05 20.22 3.48
C ARG A 509 7.81 20.38 1.99
N LEU A 510 7.14 21.48 1.61
CA LEU A 510 6.75 21.77 0.23
C LEU A 510 7.70 22.80 -0.42
N GLU A 511 8.06 22.59 -1.68
CA GLU A 511 8.79 23.59 -2.47
C GLU A 511 7.86 24.74 -2.92
N LYS A 512 6.56 24.44 -3.19
CA LYS A 512 5.59 25.39 -3.73
C LYS A 512 4.35 25.55 -2.83
N PRO A 513 4.51 25.96 -1.56
CA PRO A 513 3.41 25.98 -0.60
C PRO A 513 2.39 27.07 -0.88
N ARG A 514 2.79 28.22 -1.47
CA ARG A 514 1.88 29.34 -1.73
C ARG A 514 0.87 29.00 -2.83
N GLU A 515 1.36 28.36 -3.91
CA GLU A 515 0.48 27.90 -5.00
C GLU A 515 -0.59 26.92 -4.46
N LEU A 516 -0.17 25.96 -3.62
CA LEU A 516 -1.10 25.02 -2.99
C LEU A 516 -2.10 25.74 -2.07
N ALA A 517 -1.63 26.75 -1.32
CA ALA A 517 -2.50 27.53 -0.43
C ALA A 517 -3.62 28.22 -1.20
N LEU A 518 -3.32 28.86 -2.32
CA LEU A 518 -4.32 29.53 -3.17
C LEU A 518 -5.36 28.53 -3.71
N LEU A 519 -4.91 27.36 -4.18
CA LEU A 519 -5.80 26.32 -4.69
C LEU A 519 -6.73 25.74 -3.62
N LEU A 520 -6.26 25.61 -2.37
CA LEU A 520 -7.07 25.07 -1.27
C LEU A 520 -7.95 26.15 -0.60
N LEU A 521 -7.57 27.43 -0.67
CA LEU A 521 -8.44 28.54 -0.22
C LEU A 521 -9.65 28.70 -1.13
N ASP A 522 -9.51 28.39 -2.43
CA ASP A 522 -10.57 28.33 -3.43
C ASP A 522 -11.48 29.59 -3.48
N ASP A 523 -10.87 30.75 -3.25
CA ASP A 523 -11.53 32.06 -3.27
C ASP A 523 -10.64 33.08 -4.01
N PRO A 524 -10.61 33.06 -5.36
CA PRO A 524 -9.74 33.89 -6.16
C PRO A 524 -10.08 35.39 -6.11
N GLN A 525 -11.27 35.77 -5.64
CA GLN A 525 -11.62 37.18 -5.45
C GLN A 525 -10.95 37.74 -4.19
N ARG A 526 -10.83 36.95 -3.16
CA ARG A 526 -10.23 37.35 -1.88
C ARG A 526 -8.75 37.01 -1.77
N TRP A 527 -8.34 35.88 -2.30
CA TRP A 527 -6.99 35.33 -2.16
C TRP A 527 -6.30 35.29 -3.51
N THR A 528 -5.78 36.45 -3.94
CA THR A 528 -4.80 36.54 -5.03
C THR A 528 -3.40 36.28 -4.49
N GLU A 529 -2.41 36.12 -5.38
CA GLU A 529 -1.00 35.98 -4.98
C GLU A 529 -0.53 37.19 -4.17
N GLU A 530 -0.93 38.40 -4.57
CA GLU A 530 -0.62 39.66 -3.88
C GLU A 530 -1.27 39.74 -2.50
N ALA A 531 -2.54 39.33 -2.37
CA ALA A 531 -3.24 39.32 -1.09
C ALA A 531 -2.62 38.33 -0.10
N LEU A 532 -2.26 37.13 -0.59
CA LEU A 532 -1.54 36.13 0.21
C LEU A 532 -0.16 36.63 0.61
N ALA A 533 0.60 37.24 -0.31
CA ALA A 533 1.92 37.82 -0.05
C ALA A 533 1.84 38.95 0.99
N ALA A 534 0.86 39.86 0.89
CA ALA A 534 0.61 40.91 1.87
C ALA A 534 0.26 40.36 3.25
N ALA A 535 -0.60 39.32 3.31
CA ALA A 535 -0.94 38.66 4.55
C ALA A 535 0.28 38.00 5.22
N ILE A 536 1.16 37.40 4.44
CA ILE A 536 2.43 36.83 4.91
C ILE A 536 3.39 37.93 5.39
N ALA A 537 3.54 39.03 4.61
CA ALA A 537 4.40 40.15 4.95
C ALA A 537 4.00 40.87 6.25
N SER A 538 2.73 40.76 6.66
CA SER A 538 2.24 41.30 7.94
C SER A 538 2.89 40.66 9.17
N ALA A 539 3.59 39.53 9.01
CA ALA A 539 4.21 38.72 10.06
C ALA A 539 3.24 38.26 11.19
N ARG A 540 1.92 38.47 11.01
CA ARG A 540 0.92 38.06 11.99
C ARG A 540 0.51 36.60 11.72
N THR A 541 0.50 35.78 12.76
CA THR A 541 -0.06 34.42 12.68
C THR A 541 -1.58 34.51 12.42
N ARG A 542 -2.03 33.90 11.34
CA ARG A 542 -3.46 33.86 10.95
C ARG A 542 -3.84 32.44 10.56
N THR A 543 -4.95 31.97 11.15
CA THR A 543 -5.57 30.70 10.76
C THR A 543 -6.67 30.99 9.75
N LEU A 544 -6.66 30.29 8.62
CA LEU A 544 -7.60 30.43 7.52
C LEU A 544 -8.31 29.11 7.30
N PRO A 545 -9.63 29.09 7.18
CA PRO A 545 -10.35 27.89 6.75
C PRO A 545 -9.97 27.56 5.30
N VAL A 546 -10.04 26.28 4.93
CA VAL A 546 -9.97 25.86 3.52
C VAL A 546 -11.33 26.03 2.87
N GLY A 547 -11.36 26.47 1.61
CA GLY A 547 -12.56 26.50 0.79
C GLY A 547 -12.78 25.15 0.09
N ARG A 548 -11.68 24.49 -0.30
CA ARG A 548 -11.71 23.20 -0.98
C ARG A 548 -11.18 22.08 -0.09
N HIS A 549 -12.06 21.15 0.23
CA HIS A 549 -11.71 19.95 1.03
C HIS A 549 -11.37 18.78 0.10
N VAL A 550 -10.12 18.41 0.07
CA VAL A 550 -9.65 17.24 -0.67
C VAL A 550 -8.97 16.25 0.26
N PRO A 551 -9.10 14.93 0.01
CA PRO A 551 -8.31 13.94 0.75
C PRO A 551 -6.82 14.15 0.49
N VAL A 552 -6.03 13.99 1.54
CA VAL A 552 -4.56 14.02 1.51
C VAL A 552 -4.06 12.61 1.76
N MET A 553 -3.38 12.05 0.78
CA MET A 553 -2.86 10.69 0.83
C MET A 553 -1.33 10.74 0.89
N LEU A 554 -0.75 10.25 1.98
CA LEU A 554 0.68 10.02 2.09
C LEU A 554 0.95 8.56 1.71
N LEU A 555 1.55 8.33 0.54
CA LEU A 555 1.71 7.00 -0.05
C LEU A 555 3.18 6.63 -0.19
N TYR A 556 3.47 5.33 -0.02
CA TYR A 556 4.79 4.76 -0.18
C TYR A 556 4.81 3.82 -1.40
N ARG A 557 5.38 4.27 -2.53
CA ARG A 557 5.33 3.56 -3.81
C ARG A 557 6.72 3.45 -4.43
N THR A 558 7.32 2.28 -4.35
CA THR A 558 8.67 2.03 -4.88
C THR A 558 8.69 1.65 -6.37
N ALA A 559 7.52 1.33 -6.96
CA ALA A 559 7.33 1.19 -8.40
C ALA A 559 6.01 1.85 -8.82
N VAL A 560 6.04 2.66 -9.86
CA VAL A 560 4.87 3.38 -10.40
C VAL A 560 4.91 3.30 -11.93
N ALA A 561 3.81 2.88 -12.53
CA ALA A 561 3.58 2.92 -13.97
C ALA A 561 2.59 4.05 -14.26
N ASP A 562 2.99 5.28 -14.01
CA ASP A 562 2.24 6.44 -14.46
C ASP A 562 2.53 6.66 -15.94
N GLY A 563 1.50 6.75 -16.77
CA GLY A 563 1.64 7.11 -18.17
C GLY A 563 2.15 8.54 -18.38
N SER A 564 2.88 9.10 -17.39
CA SER A 564 3.40 10.45 -17.46
C SER A 564 4.47 10.53 -18.55
N ALA A 565 4.41 11.60 -19.32
CA ALA A 565 5.23 11.90 -20.48
C ALA A 565 6.76 12.04 -20.21
N ALA A 566 7.22 11.69 -19.02
CA ALA A 566 8.65 11.63 -18.72
C ALA A 566 9.35 10.43 -19.40
N THR A 567 8.58 9.49 -19.95
CA THR A 567 9.11 8.36 -20.70
C THR A 567 8.32 8.21 -22.00
N ASP A 568 8.93 8.50 -23.14
CA ASP A 568 8.40 8.24 -24.50
C ASP A 568 8.15 6.74 -24.77
N HIS A 569 8.31 5.89 -23.76
CA HIS A 569 8.13 4.46 -23.86
C HIS A 569 6.83 4.02 -23.19
N LYS A 570 5.84 3.63 -24.00
CA LYS A 570 4.60 2.98 -23.53
C LYS A 570 4.94 1.82 -22.60
N GLY A 571 4.49 1.91 -21.35
CA GLY A 571 4.69 0.87 -20.32
C GLY A 571 6.01 0.98 -19.52
N ALA A 572 6.67 2.13 -19.52
CA ALA A 572 7.81 2.35 -18.63
C ALA A 572 7.35 2.43 -17.17
N VAL A 573 8.06 1.70 -16.30
CA VAL A 573 7.88 1.77 -14.85
C VAL A 573 8.98 2.64 -14.26
N SER A 574 8.57 3.57 -13.41
CA SER A 574 9.47 4.33 -12.55
C SER A 574 9.76 3.52 -11.30
N PHE A 575 11.02 3.16 -11.09
CA PHE A 575 11.45 2.50 -9.85
C PHE A 575 12.11 3.52 -8.92
N ARG A 576 11.83 3.41 -7.63
CA ARG A 576 12.36 4.27 -6.58
C ARG A 576 13.07 3.43 -5.52
N GLU A 577 14.00 4.05 -4.83
CA GLU A 577 14.66 3.45 -3.69
C GLU A 577 13.67 3.20 -2.55
N ASP A 578 13.77 2.05 -1.90
CA ASP A 578 13.02 1.71 -0.69
C ASP A 578 13.67 2.36 0.53
N ILE A 579 13.50 3.70 0.65
CA ILE A 579 14.20 4.55 1.63
C ILE A 579 13.92 4.21 3.09
N TYR A 580 12.82 3.48 3.37
CA TYR A 580 12.41 3.06 4.71
C TYR A 580 12.47 1.54 4.89
N ASN A 581 12.97 0.81 3.90
CA ASN A 581 13.09 -0.66 3.92
C ASN A 581 11.74 -1.36 4.20
N GLN A 582 10.66 -0.88 3.54
CA GLN A 582 9.30 -1.39 3.71
C GLN A 582 8.90 -2.47 2.69
N ASP A 583 9.67 -2.66 1.61
CA ASP A 583 9.38 -3.69 0.60
C ASP A 583 9.66 -5.11 1.11
N PRO A 584 10.79 -5.41 1.79
CA PRO A 584 11.11 -6.78 2.22
C PRO A 584 10.08 -7.38 3.18
N PRO A 585 9.60 -6.71 4.25
CA PRO A 585 8.60 -7.28 5.13
C PRO A 585 7.27 -7.53 4.40
N LEU A 586 6.84 -6.65 3.50
CA LEU A 586 5.65 -6.86 2.69
C LEU A 586 5.81 -8.05 1.74
N LEU A 587 6.95 -8.14 1.05
CA LEU A 587 7.24 -9.27 0.15
C LEU A 587 7.23 -10.60 0.92
N ALA A 588 7.84 -10.65 2.09
CA ALA A 588 7.84 -11.84 2.94
C ALA A 588 6.41 -12.27 3.34
N MET A 589 5.49 -11.31 3.57
CA MET A 589 4.09 -11.61 3.85
C MET A 589 3.34 -12.07 2.59
N LEU A 590 3.62 -11.48 1.42
CA LEU A 590 3.08 -11.91 0.14
C LEU A 590 3.51 -13.34 -0.23
N ASP A 591 4.75 -13.71 0.08
CA ASP A 591 5.30 -15.03 -0.23
C ASP A 591 4.95 -16.10 0.81
N ARG A 592 4.42 -15.68 1.95
CA ARG A 592 3.92 -16.62 2.96
C ARG A 592 2.73 -17.37 2.37
N ARG A 593 2.88 -18.67 2.16
CA ARG A 593 1.81 -19.53 1.66
C ARG A 593 0.66 -19.53 2.65
N SER A 594 -0.50 -19.14 2.18
CA SER A 594 -1.76 -19.45 2.85
C SER A 594 -2.01 -20.94 2.61
N ARG A 595 -1.52 -21.83 3.48
CA ARG A 595 -1.83 -23.26 3.36
C ARG A 595 -3.34 -23.43 3.45
N PRO A 596 -4.01 -23.98 2.41
CA PRO A 596 -5.34 -24.53 2.64
C PRO A 596 -5.14 -25.61 3.70
N ARG A 597 -5.81 -25.48 4.84
CA ARG A 597 -5.91 -26.61 5.79
C ARG A 597 -6.69 -27.67 5.02
N PRO A 598 -6.23 -28.92 4.95
CA PRO A 598 -7.06 -29.95 4.34
C PRO A 598 -8.38 -29.94 5.10
N LEU A 599 -9.46 -29.67 4.38
CA LEU A 599 -10.80 -29.97 4.88
C LEU A 599 -10.71 -31.34 5.50
N SER A 600 -11.08 -31.46 6.76
CA SER A 600 -10.95 -32.63 7.62
C SER A 600 -10.99 -33.93 6.82
N ALA A 601 -10.04 -34.84 7.11
CA ALA A 601 -9.91 -36.13 6.47
C ALA A 601 -11.28 -36.77 6.21
N PRO A 602 -11.45 -37.51 5.10
CA PRO A 602 -12.70 -38.19 4.84
C PRO A 602 -12.99 -39.00 6.07
N LEU A 603 -14.15 -38.74 6.67
CA LEU A 603 -14.73 -39.68 7.61
C LEU A 603 -14.85 -41.03 6.87
N MET A 604 -13.98 -42.00 7.25
CA MET A 604 -14.02 -43.37 6.76
C MET A 604 -15.39 -44.00 7.04
#